data_6818f7f4f32abb910b05c903a9e964d7
#
_entry.id   6818f7f4f32abb910b05c903a9e964d7
#
_cell.length_a   1.000
_cell.length_b   1.000
_cell.length_c   1.000
_cell.angle_alpha   90.00
_cell.angle_beta   90.00
_cell.angle_gamma   90.00
#
_symmetry.space_group_name_H-M   'P 1'
#
loop_
_entity.id
_entity.type
_entity.pdbx_description
1 polymer ?
#
loop_
_entity_poly.entity_id
_entity_poly.type
_entity_poly.pdbx_seq_one_letter_code
_entity_poly.pdbx_strand_id
1 'polypeptide(L)'
;MKLIRTETDYQDALKRMELLFASPPGTPESDEADILALLIDEYEKKMYPIESPDPIEAIKIRMEEMDLRQRDLVDEIGGRSRVSEILNRKRKLTVDMVRNLAKKLNLPTGVLVNDYQLVK
;
A
#
# COMPACT_ATOMS: atom_id res chain seq x y z
N MET A 1 -3.87 -14.86 -28.11
CA MET A 1 -3.76 -13.68 -27.22
C MET A 1 -2.31 -13.33 -27.01
N LYS A 2 -1.95 -12.07 -27.07
CA LYS A 2 -0.57 -11.60 -26.96
C LYS A 2 -0.23 -11.26 -25.51
N LEU A 3 1.02 -11.54 -25.13
CA LEU A 3 1.56 -11.00 -23.88
C LEU A 3 1.69 -9.48 -23.99
N ILE A 4 1.55 -8.79 -22.88
CA ILE A 4 1.71 -7.35 -22.83
C ILE A 4 3.20 -7.06 -22.57
N ARG A 5 3.86 -6.46 -23.57
CA ARG A 5 5.30 -6.17 -23.51
C ARG A 5 5.63 -4.68 -23.65
N THR A 6 4.75 -3.93 -24.30
CA THR A 6 4.96 -2.50 -24.54
C THR A 6 3.78 -1.70 -24.02
N GLU A 7 3.96 -0.39 -23.91
CA GLU A 7 2.87 0.52 -23.53
C GLU A 7 1.71 0.46 -24.53
N THR A 8 2.00 0.29 -25.81
CA THR A 8 0.98 0.13 -26.84
C THR A 8 0.16 -1.14 -26.59
N ASP A 9 0.84 -2.26 -26.30
CA ASP A 9 0.18 -3.52 -25.97
C ASP A 9 -0.73 -3.34 -24.74
N TYR A 10 -0.25 -2.61 -23.75
CA TYR A 10 -0.99 -2.34 -22.53
C TYR A 10 -2.25 -1.52 -22.80
N GLN A 11 -2.13 -0.45 -23.59
CA GLN A 11 -3.28 0.37 -23.94
C GLN A 11 -4.31 -0.40 -24.77
N ASP A 12 -3.85 -1.23 -25.71
CA ASP A 12 -4.73 -2.09 -26.50
C ASP A 12 -5.46 -3.10 -25.62
N ALA A 13 -4.76 -3.68 -24.64
CA ALA A 13 -5.36 -4.63 -23.69
C ALA A 13 -6.43 -3.95 -22.84
N LEU A 14 -6.20 -2.72 -22.37
CA LEU A 14 -7.18 -1.97 -21.60
C LEU A 14 -8.44 -1.68 -22.42
N LYS A 15 -8.28 -1.30 -23.69
CA LYS A 15 -9.41 -1.07 -24.58
C LYS A 15 -10.22 -2.35 -24.82
N ARG A 16 -9.53 -3.46 -25.02
CA ARG A 16 -10.20 -4.77 -25.21
C ARG A 16 -10.93 -5.17 -23.95
N MET A 17 -10.32 -5.01 -22.78
CA MET A 17 -10.93 -5.29 -21.49
C MET A 17 -12.23 -4.50 -21.30
N GLU A 18 -12.24 -3.23 -21.69
CA GLU A 18 -13.42 -2.39 -21.61
C GLU A 18 -14.57 -2.93 -22.45
N LEU A 19 -14.27 -3.40 -23.67
CA LEU A 19 -15.27 -4.00 -24.54
C LEU A 19 -15.84 -5.29 -23.98
N LEU A 20 -15.04 -6.05 -23.22
CA LEU A 20 -15.45 -7.37 -22.68
C LEU A 20 -16.05 -7.28 -21.29
N PHE A 21 -16.04 -6.11 -20.66
CA PHE A 21 -16.40 -5.93 -19.26
C PHE A 21 -17.80 -6.44 -18.92
N ALA A 22 -18.75 -6.28 -19.82
CA ALA A 22 -20.15 -6.67 -19.61
C ALA A 22 -20.48 -8.09 -20.13
N SER A 23 -19.46 -8.89 -20.48
CA SER A 23 -19.69 -10.24 -21.01
C SER A 23 -20.28 -11.17 -19.95
N PRO A 24 -21.29 -11.99 -20.32
CA PRO A 24 -21.89 -12.93 -19.36
C PRO A 24 -20.87 -13.98 -18.88
N PRO A 25 -20.94 -14.42 -17.62
CA PRO A 25 -20.07 -15.47 -17.10
C PRO A 25 -20.19 -16.76 -17.91
N GLY A 26 -19.08 -17.47 -18.07
CA GLY A 26 -19.02 -18.74 -18.77
C GLY A 26 -18.94 -18.62 -20.29
N THR A 27 -18.86 -17.43 -20.84
CA THR A 27 -18.67 -17.24 -22.28
C THR A 27 -17.19 -17.15 -22.63
N PRO A 28 -16.79 -17.40 -23.90
CA PRO A 28 -15.40 -17.19 -24.33
C PRO A 28 -14.92 -15.76 -24.11
N GLU A 29 -15.81 -14.77 -24.22
CA GLU A 29 -15.49 -13.36 -23.98
C GLU A 29 -15.18 -13.12 -22.51
N SER A 30 -15.92 -13.75 -21.61
CA SER A 30 -15.65 -13.67 -20.16
C SER A 30 -14.30 -14.29 -19.83
N ASP A 31 -13.96 -15.44 -20.43
CA ASP A 31 -12.66 -16.09 -20.24
C ASP A 31 -11.52 -15.21 -20.76
N GLU A 32 -11.71 -14.56 -21.92
CA GLU A 32 -10.72 -13.63 -22.45
C GLU A 32 -10.51 -12.44 -21.49
N ALA A 33 -11.59 -11.92 -20.91
CA ALA A 33 -11.50 -10.83 -19.92
C ALA A 33 -10.70 -11.25 -18.70
N ASP A 34 -10.90 -12.45 -18.19
CA ASP A 34 -10.16 -12.96 -17.04
C ASP A 34 -8.66 -13.08 -17.34
N ILE A 35 -8.31 -13.59 -18.53
CA ILE A 35 -6.91 -13.71 -18.94
C ILE A 35 -6.28 -12.32 -19.13
N LEU A 36 -7.00 -11.40 -19.76
CA LEU A 36 -6.52 -10.01 -19.93
C LEU A 36 -6.27 -9.35 -18.58
N ALA A 37 -7.16 -9.57 -17.61
CA ALA A 37 -6.99 -9.01 -16.26
C ALA A 37 -5.68 -9.47 -15.63
N LEU A 38 -5.35 -10.77 -15.78
CA LEU A 38 -4.09 -11.32 -15.26
C LEU A 38 -2.87 -10.71 -15.95
N LEU A 39 -2.92 -10.59 -17.28
CA LEU A 39 -1.82 -10.02 -18.06
C LEU A 39 -1.60 -8.54 -17.76
N ILE A 40 -2.69 -7.79 -17.62
CA ILE A 40 -2.64 -6.37 -17.27
C ILE A 40 -2.05 -6.19 -15.88
N ASP A 41 -2.50 -6.97 -14.91
CA ASP A 41 -2.01 -6.91 -13.53
C ASP A 41 -0.50 -7.20 -13.46
N GLU A 42 -0.04 -8.22 -14.18
CA GLU A 42 1.38 -8.57 -14.22
C GLU A 42 2.23 -7.46 -14.84
N TYR A 43 1.76 -6.85 -15.92
CA TYR A 43 2.46 -5.73 -16.55
C TYR A 43 2.52 -4.52 -15.63
N GLU A 44 1.40 -4.18 -14.98
CA GLU A 44 1.35 -3.04 -14.05
C GLU A 44 2.30 -3.21 -12.88
N LYS A 45 2.39 -4.42 -12.31
CA LYS A 45 3.32 -4.71 -11.21
C LYS A 45 4.77 -4.53 -11.62
N LYS A 46 5.08 -4.82 -12.88
CA LYS A 46 6.43 -4.72 -13.41
C LYS A 46 6.83 -3.28 -13.75
N MET A 47 5.91 -2.54 -14.38
CA MET A 47 6.20 -1.21 -14.91
C MET A 47 5.82 -0.08 -13.96
N TYR A 48 4.82 -0.33 -13.10
CA TYR A 48 4.32 0.66 -12.14
C TYR A 48 4.27 0.03 -10.76
N PRO A 49 5.45 -0.33 -10.18
CA PRO A 49 5.46 -0.96 -8.87
C PRO A 49 4.89 -0.02 -7.82
N ILE A 50 3.97 -0.55 -7.01
CA ILE A 50 3.44 0.18 -5.87
C ILE A 50 4.52 0.11 -4.79
N GLU A 51 5.08 1.26 -4.42
CA GLU A 51 6.02 1.32 -3.32
C GLU A 51 5.34 0.92 -2.01
N SER A 52 6.07 0.22 -1.16
CA SER A 52 5.57 -0.11 0.17
C SER A 52 5.27 1.19 0.92
N PRO A 53 4.09 1.31 1.56
CA PRO A 53 3.78 2.53 2.33
C PRO A 53 4.84 2.80 3.38
N ASP A 54 5.22 4.06 3.54
CA ASP A 54 6.14 4.48 4.58
C ASP A 54 5.40 4.47 5.92
N PRO A 55 5.90 3.71 6.92
CA PRO A 55 5.21 3.61 8.22
C PRO A 55 5.07 4.94 8.93
N ILE A 56 6.09 5.78 8.87
CA ILE A 56 6.06 7.07 9.57
C ILE A 56 5.07 8.02 8.91
N GLU A 57 5.04 8.05 7.60
CA GLU A 57 4.06 8.85 6.86
C GLU A 57 2.64 8.40 7.16
N ALA A 58 2.40 7.08 7.19
CA ALA A 58 1.10 6.52 7.52
C ALA A 58 0.65 6.91 8.92
N ILE A 59 1.58 6.88 9.90
CA ILE A 59 1.29 7.30 11.27
C ILE A 59 0.89 8.78 11.31
N LYS A 60 1.66 9.64 10.66
CA LYS A 60 1.40 11.08 10.65
C LYS A 60 0.06 11.42 9.99
N ILE A 61 -0.25 10.78 8.87
CA ILE A 61 -1.53 10.98 8.18
C ILE A 61 -2.70 10.58 9.08
N ARG A 62 -2.59 9.42 9.73
CA ARG A 62 -3.66 8.94 10.61
C ARG A 62 -3.81 9.82 11.85
N MET A 63 -2.71 10.31 12.41
CA MET A 63 -2.76 11.26 13.52
C MET A 63 -3.53 12.52 13.13
N GLU A 64 -3.27 13.04 11.94
CA GLU A 64 -3.97 14.20 11.42
C GLU A 64 -5.46 13.93 11.25
N GLU A 65 -5.81 12.80 10.65
CA GLU A 65 -7.21 12.40 10.46
C GLU A 65 -7.97 12.24 11.77
N MET A 66 -7.29 11.74 12.82
CA MET A 66 -7.88 11.49 14.14
C MET A 66 -7.69 12.64 15.11
N ASP A 67 -7.06 13.72 14.68
CA ASP A 67 -6.72 14.89 15.51
C ASP A 67 -5.90 14.50 16.75
N LEU A 68 -4.91 13.62 16.54
CA LEU A 68 -4.00 13.18 17.60
C LEU A 68 -2.70 13.97 17.56
N ARG A 69 -2.12 14.19 18.75
CA ARG A 69 -0.82 14.83 18.93
C ARG A 69 0.20 13.79 19.41
N GLN A 70 1.47 14.17 19.44
CA GLN A 70 2.53 13.27 19.90
C GLN A 70 2.25 12.73 21.31
N ARG A 71 1.72 13.56 22.19
CA ARG A 71 1.38 13.17 23.56
C ARG A 71 0.37 12.02 23.62
N ASP A 72 -0.47 11.90 22.60
CA ASP A 72 -1.50 10.86 22.53
C ASP A 72 -0.92 9.48 22.18
N LEU A 73 0.33 9.43 21.73
CA LEU A 73 1.02 8.18 21.38
C LEU A 73 2.04 7.74 22.44
N VAL A 74 2.14 8.43 23.55
CA VAL A 74 3.14 8.13 24.60
C VAL A 74 2.97 6.71 25.15
N ASP A 75 1.73 6.29 25.41
CA ASP A 75 1.46 4.96 25.95
C ASP A 75 1.77 3.84 24.96
N GLU A 76 1.53 4.09 23.68
CA GLU A 76 1.77 3.09 22.62
C GLU A 76 3.25 2.92 22.29
N ILE A 77 4.04 3.97 22.45
CA ILE A 77 5.45 3.98 22.07
C ILE A 77 6.37 3.85 23.28
N GLY A 78 5.97 4.44 24.42
CA GLY A 78 6.71 4.28 25.65
C GLY A 78 7.56 5.51 26.06
N GLY A 79 7.04 6.70 25.81
CA GLY A 79 7.65 7.94 26.29
C GLY A 79 7.67 9.05 25.24
N ARG A 80 7.68 10.29 25.71
CA ARG A 80 7.66 11.47 24.84
C ARG A 80 8.88 11.55 23.93
N SER A 81 10.05 11.27 24.48
CA SER A 81 11.30 11.29 23.70
C SER A 81 11.28 10.27 22.57
N ARG A 82 10.77 9.08 22.86
CA ARG A 82 10.67 8.02 21.84
C ARG A 82 9.67 8.36 20.76
N VAL A 83 8.54 8.96 21.11
CA VAL A 83 7.57 9.42 20.12
C VAL A 83 8.22 10.40 19.15
N SER A 84 8.92 11.40 19.68
CA SER A 84 9.61 12.41 18.87
C SER A 84 10.68 11.76 17.99
N GLU A 85 11.50 10.86 18.55
CA GLU A 85 12.56 10.17 17.81
C GLU A 85 12.00 9.34 16.65
N ILE A 86 10.91 8.63 16.88
CA ILE A 86 10.28 7.80 15.85
C ILE A 86 9.67 8.64 14.74
N LEU A 87 8.91 9.67 15.09
CA LEU A 87 8.29 10.55 14.10
C LEU A 87 9.29 11.37 13.30
N ASN A 88 10.46 11.62 13.86
CA ASN A 88 11.57 12.30 13.17
C ASN A 88 12.54 11.32 12.51
N ARG A 89 12.20 10.04 12.43
CA ARG A 89 12.98 9.00 11.75
C ARG A 89 14.35 8.78 12.36
N LYS A 90 14.49 8.99 13.67
CA LYS A 90 15.74 8.77 14.38
C LYS A 90 15.82 7.40 15.07
N ARG A 91 14.71 6.70 15.12
CA ARG A 91 14.61 5.39 15.78
C ARG A 91 13.64 4.50 14.99
N LYS A 92 13.93 3.20 14.96
CA LYS A 92 13.04 2.21 14.33
C LYS A 92 11.91 1.82 15.30
N LEU A 93 10.76 1.48 14.72
CA LEU A 93 9.65 0.92 15.48
C LEU A 93 9.98 -0.49 15.96
N THR A 94 9.65 -0.78 17.21
CA THR A 94 9.72 -2.14 17.73
C THR A 94 8.44 -2.90 17.40
N VAL A 95 8.47 -4.25 17.52
CA VAL A 95 7.28 -5.07 17.27
C VAL A 95 6.12 -4.65 18.20
N ASP A 96 6.40 -4.37 19.47
CA ASP A 96 5.37 -3.95 20.42
C ASP A 96 4.76 -2.60 20.03
N MET A 97 5.59 -1.66 19.58
CA MET A 97 5.10 -0.37 19.08
C MET A 97 4.19 -0.57 17.87
N VAL A 98 4.57 -1.45 16.93
CA VAL A 98 3.76 -1.77 15.76
C VAL A 98 2.40 -2.28 16.17
N ARG A 99 2.35 -3.23 17.10
CA ARG A 99 1.10 -3.80 17.59
C ARG A 99 0.21 -2.75 18.26
N ASN A 100 0.81 -1.93 19.12
CA ASN A 100 0.07 -0.91 19.85
C ASN A 100 -0.45 0.19 18.93
N LEU A 101 0.38 0.65 17.99
CA LEU A 101 -0.01 1.69 17.04
C LEU A 101 -1.06 1.18 16.05
N ALA A 102 -0.97 -0.08 15.63
CA ALA A 102 -1.98 -0.66 14.74
C ALA A 102 -3.37 -0.60 15.37
N LYS A 103 -3.47 -0.90 16.65
CA LYS A 103 -4.74 -0.83 17.40
C LYS A 103 -5.19 0.61 17.60
N LYS A 104 -4.29 1.48 18.06
CA LYS A 104 -4.61 2.87 18.38
C LYS A 104 -5.05 3.65 17.15
N LEU A 105 -4.33 3.48 16.05
CA LEU A 105 -4.55 4.24 14.82
C LEU A 105 -5.43 3.50 13.81
N ASN A 106 -5.84 2.28 14.13
CA ASN A 106 -6.59 1.42 13.22
C ASN A 106 -5.90 1.28 11.86
N LEU A 107 -4.59 0.99 11.91
CA LEU A 107 -3.77 0.77 10.73
C LEU A 107 -3.43 -0.71 10.59
N PRO A 108 -3.30 -1.23 9.36
CA PRO A 108 -2.83 -2.59 9.16
C PRO A 108 -1.40 -2.75 9.67
N THR A 109 -1.12 -3.86 10.37
CA THR A 109 0.24 -4.15 10.84
C THR A 109 1.21 -4.24 9.66
N GLY A 110 0.76 -4.74 8.50
CA GLY A 110 1.57 -4.84 7.30
C GLY A 110 2.14 -3.51 6.81
N VAL A 111 1.45 -2.40 7.08
CA VAL A 111 1.96 -1.06 6.77
C VAL A 111 3.07 -0.67 7.75
N LEU A 112 2.85 -0.93 9.05
CA LEU A 112 3.76 -0.49 10.10
C LEU A 112 5.03 -1.33 10.21
N VAL A 113 5.03 -2.56 9.67
CA VAL A 113 6.24 -3.39 9.68
C VAL A 113 7.21 -3.08 8.54
N ASN A 114 6.81 -2.26 7.58
CA ASN A 114 7.69 -1.86 6.49
C ASN A 114 8.88 -1.08 7.03
N ASP A 115 10.04 -1.29 6.42
CA ASP A 115 11.24 -0.58 6.84
C ASP A 115 11.25 0.86 6.35
N TYR A 116 12.03 1.70 7.01
CA TYR A 116 12.24 3.08 6.62
C TYR A 116 13.65 3.50 7.01
N GLN A 117 14.18 4.49 6.32
CA GLN A 117 15.53 4.96 6.59
C GLN A 117 15.56 5.92 7.77
N LEU A 118 16.57 5.74 8.62
CA LEU A 118 16.81 6.66 9.73
C LEU A 118 17.58 7.88 9.23
N VAL A 119 17.23 9.04 9.79
CA VAL A 119 17.99 10.27 9.55
C VAL A 119 19.03 10.43 10.64
N LYS A 120 20.15 11.01 10.26
CA LYS A 120 21.26 11.22 11.20
C LYS A 120 21.10 12.54 11.93
#